data_ebeef509789b2213786beb10601ae634
#
_entry.id   ebeef509789b2213786beb10601ae634
#
_cell.length_a   1.000
_cell.length_b   1.000
_cell.length_c   1.000
_cell.angle_alpha   90.00
_cell.angle_beta   90.00
_cell.angle_gamma   90.00
#
_symmetry.space_group_name_H-M   'P 1'
#
loop_
_entity.id
_entity.type
_entity.pdbx_description
1 polymer ?
#
loop_
_entity_poly.entity_id
_entity_poly.type
_entity_poly.pdbx_seq_one_letter_code
_entity_poly.pdbx_strand_id
1 'polypeptide(L)'
;MQIPKFMHKLYELPPATRLKKSYFLAALGIFVLVAVLFYFPLWSDLQAYGSADWDYSNFVHAVGVWSVKNYHEFPLWNPYMSGGTSFIGNPQSPSPLSITFLMSYLIGPVAGIKIGNILNALVGMCGMYVLMGYFDMIWIARILASVVLILNGTLVYHVTQGHFMWMMLMYWPWMLFFFLKSFGNRLWIYLAALMLSVQFLGGAPYLFAFAVIVFGMLTLLFALRDKKAEYLLRFAEMMAAFVVFCGPKLFMVMETLYRFPRVTINEDAQVPWNVFYYAFLCRDQINNHIPGLKVDEFSAYVGLIPVLLTLLVFFQWKKYWPYLGVFIFSLGLALGNSPYSPFWPIFHLLGAGYFHFSTRSFLISVFFISMFCGFSLSFLILLFKEEFPVVVLLSLVAVVFVIVDFSSVLNAVGNITRTNARQYQDFQVAMPFSQLEVTEKQRYRFGNSSMLDLLLRNTGTANGYDPLPITSRVIPKNSANYKGECYLQSGYANPEIMAWSPNKWVVKLQVPQEDMLIINQNYDPGWKTSPSRKVLNVNGLLGVAVTPEDSKITFYYLPFNFILGCWVSFLGILTILWDVIRGRK
;
A
#
# COMPACT_ATOMS: atom_id res chain seq x y z
N MET A 1 -26.44 11.15 -38.65
CA MET A 1 -25.63 12.32 -38.29
C MET A 1 -24.25 12.12 -38.96
N GLN A 2 -23.98 12.86 -40.04
CA GLN A 2 -22.68 12.74 -40.74
C GLN A 2 -21.59 13.29 -39.83
N ILE A 3 -20.59 12.48 -39.52
CA ILE A 3 -19.40 12.90 -38.79
C ILE A 3 -18.73 14.01 -39.60
N PRO A 4 -18.42 15.18 -39.01
CA PRO A 4 -17.77 16.27 -39.74
C PRO A 4 -16.47 15.79 -40.41
N LYS A 5 -16.19 16.21 -41.64
CA LYS A 5 -15.01 15.79 -42.45
C LYS A 5 -13.67 15.95 -41.69
N PHE A 6 -13.58 16.85 -40.70
CA PHE A 6 -12.39 17.03 -39.90
C PHE A 6 -12.11 15.82 -38.97
N MET A 7 -13.18 15.11 -38.55
CA MET A 7 -13.02 13.90 -37.69
C MET A 7 -12.48 12.70 -38.48
N HIS A 8 -12.70 12.61 -39.81
CA HIS A 8 -12.08 11.59 -40.67
C HIS A 8 -10.56 11.77 -40.74
N LYS A 9 -10.04 13.02 -40.80
CA LYS A 9 -8.60 13.32 -40.77
C LYS A 9 -7.90 12.92 -39.48
N LEU A 10 -8.62 12.78 -38.35
CA LEU A 10 -8.07 12.36 -37.04
C LEU A 10 -7.66 10.87 -37.01
N TYR A 11 -8.19 10.04 -37.90
CA TYR A 11 -7.82 8.63 -37.98
C TYR A 11 -6.59 8.34 -38.85
N GLU A 12 -6.14 9.32 -39.65
CA GLU A 12 -4.99 9.18 -40.59
C GLU A 12 -3.70 9.86 -40.07
N LEU A 13 -3.59 10.10 -38.75
CA LEU A 13 -2.39 10.72 -38.22
C LEU A 13 -1.21 9.74 -38.25
N PRO A 14 -0.01 10.20 -38.68
CA PRO A 14 1.18 9.36 -38.69
C PRO A 14 1.48 8.83 -37.28
N PRO A 15 2.05 7.61 -37.18
CA PRO A 15 2.41 7.06 -35.87
C PRO A 15 3.31 8.05 -35.12
N ALA A 16 2.77 8.64 -34.06
CA ALA A 16 3.48 9.65 -33.30
C ALA A 16 4.74 9.03 -32.71
N THR A 17 5.84 9.50 -33.21
CA THR A 17 7.21 9.39 -32.71
C THR A 17 7.49 8.24 -31.76
N ARG A 18 8.10 7.17 -32.29
CA ARG A 18 8.77 6.13 -31.49
C ARG A 18 9.53 6.78 -30.34
N LEU A 19 9.51 6.16 -29.16
CA LEU A 19 10.26 6.57 -27.96
C LEU A 19 11.73 6.86 -28.36
N LYS A 20 12.02 8.12 -28.74
CA LYS A 20 13.43 8.52 -28.91
C LYS A 20 14.04 8.52 -27.52
N LYS A 21 15.14 7.78 -27.34
CA LYS A 21 15.88 7.66 -26.06
C LYS A 21 16.15 9.01 -25.42
N SER A 22 16.45 10.04 -26.23
CA SER A 22 16.67 11.42 -25.76
C SER A 22 15.46 12.06 -25.07
N TYR A 23 14.23 11.84 -25.57
CA TYR A 23 13.02 12.38 -24.93
C TYR A 23 12.70 11.69 -23.61
N PHE A 24 12.97 10.38 -23.54
CA PHE A 24 12.80 9.67 -22.27
C PHE A 24 13.80 10.14 -21.21
N LEU A 25 15.06 10.36 -21.58
CA LEU A 25 16.07 10.88 -20.63
C LEU A 25 15.73 12.31 -20.17
N ALA A 26 15.25 13.17 -21.06
CA ALA A 26 14.78 14.50 -20.69
C ALA A 26 13.57 14.43 -19.74
N ALA A 27 12.59 13.56 -20.02
CA ALA A 27 11.44 13.33 -19.13
C ALA A 27 11.89 12.79 -17.76
N LEU A 28 12.84 11.86 -17.72
CA LEU A 28 13.37 11.34 -16.46
C LEU A 28 14.03 12.44 -15.62
N GLY A 29 14.77 13.37 -16.24
CA GLY A 29 15.32 14.55 -15.55
C GLY A 29 14.22 15.40 -14.92
N ILE A 30 13.12 15.65 -15.65
CA ILE A 30 11.95 16.37 -15.12
C ILE A 30 11.32 15.58 -13.95
N PHE A 31 11.17 14.26 -14.07
CA PHE A 31 10.57 13.43 -13.03
C PHE A 31 11.40 13.41 -11.75
N VAL A 32 12.73 13.34 -11.87
CA VAL A 32 13.63 13.46 -10.72
C VAL A 32 13.45 14.82 -10.06
N LEU A 33 13.44 15.90 -10.83
CA LEU A 33 13.24 17.25 -10.31
C LEU A 33 11.88 17.37 -9.59
N VAL A 34 10.80 16.94 -10.22
CA VAL A 34 9.45 16.95 -9.62
C VAL A 34 9.40 16.11 -8.35
N ALA A 35 9.96 14.89 -8.37
CA ALA A 35 9.99 14.03 -7.19
C ALA A 35 10.79 14.67 -6.04
N VAL A 36 11.95 15.26 -6.32
CA VAL A 36 12.77 15.93 -5.30
C VAL A 36 12.04 17.16 -4.74
N LEU A 37 11.45 18.00 -5.57
CA LEU A 37 10.71 19.19 -5.11
C LEU A 37 9.45 18.81 -4.34
N PHE A 38 8.68 17.86 -4.84
CA PHE A 38 7.44 17.40 -4.21
C PHE A 38 7.68 16.76 -2.84
N TYR A 39 8.72 15.96 -2.70
CA TYR A 39 9.05 15.29 -1.44
C TYR A 39 10.07 16.06 -0.59
N PHE A 40 10.35 17.34 -0.91
CA PHE A 40 11.24 18.17 -0.11
C PHE A 40 10.94 18.15 1.38
N PRO A 41 9.68 18.23 1.84
CA PRO A 41 9.37 18.15 3.27
C PRO A 41 9.79 16.83 3.93
N LEU A 42 9.85 15.73 3.18
CA LEU A 42 10.24 14.42 3.71
C LEU A 42 11.76 14.24 3.76
N TRP A 43 12.48 14.64 2.71
CA TRP A 43 13.91 14.39 2.64
C TRP A 43 14.76 15.48 3.27
N SER A 44 14.20 16.68 3.51
CA SER A 44 14.90 17.77 4.21
C SER A 44 15.27 17.42 5.66
N ASP A 45 14.55 16.47 6.27
CA ASP A 45 14.92 15.84 7.53
C ASP A 45 14.56 14.35 7.48
N LEU A 46 15.53 13.55 7.03
CA LEU A 46 15.35 12.11 6.84
C LEU A 46 15.14 11.34 8.14
N GLN A 47 15.61 11.87 9.27
CA GLN A 47 15.53 11.19 10.57
C GLN A 47 14.30 11.59 11.39
N ALA A 48 13.54 12.58 10.95
CA ALA A 48 12.32 12.98 11.64
C ALA A 48 11.23 11.91 11.53
N TYR A 49 10.58 11.58 12.65
CA TYR A 49 9.59 10.50 12.71
C TYR A 49 8.28 10.81 11.99
N GLY A 50 7.93 12.08 11.85
CA GLY A 50 6.63 12.51 11.35
C GLY A 50 5.53 12.49 12.43
N SER A 51 4.29 12.67 12.03
CA SER A 51 3.11 12.75 12.91
C SER A 51 2.06 11.69 12.53
N ALA A 52 1.01 11.55 13.34
CA ALA A 52 -0.09 10.61 13.13
C ALA A 52 0.39 9.16 12.93
N ASP A 53 -0.04 8.48 11.86
CA ASP A 53 0.25 7.06 11.60
C ASP A 53 1.70 6.80 11.14
N TRP A 54 2.56 7.85 11.11
CA TRP A 54 4.00 7.67 10.92
C TRP A 54 4.62 6.77 11.98
N ASP A 55 4.15 6.85 13.24
CA ASP A 55 4.61 5.97 14.31
C ASP A 55 4.38 4.50 13.96
N TYR A 56 3.14 4.16 13.57
CA TYR A 56 2.79 2.81 13.16
C TYR A 56 3.60 2.34 11.95
N SER A 57 3.71 3.17 10.92
CA SER A 57 4.42 2.82 9.69
C SER A 57 5.92 2.63 9.92
N ASN A 58 6.56 3.53 10.68
CA ASN A 58 7.97 3.38 11.07
C ASN A 58 8.18 2.13 11.93
N PHE A 59 7.29 1.90 12.90
CA PHE A 59 7.33 0.75 13.77
C PHE A 59 7.24 -0.57 13.00
N VAL A 60 6.27 -0.73 12.11
CA VAL A 60 6.08 -1.99 11.37
C VAL A 60 7.28 -2.27 10.44
N HIS A 61 7.83 -1.23 9.78
CA HIS A 61 9.05 -1.40 8.98
C HIS A 61 10.24 -1.78 9.86
N ALA A 62 10.39 -1.15 11.02
CA ALA A 62 11.46 -1.44 11.97
C ALA A 62 11.40 -2.89 12.48
N VAL A 63 10.22 -3.39 12.87
CA VAL A 63 10.03 -4.80 13.27
C VAL A 63 10.51 -5.76 12.19
N GLY A 64 10.07 -5.54 10.93
CA GLY A 64 10.48 -6.38 9.82
C GLY A 64 11.97 -6.34 9.54
N VAL A 65 12.54 -5.13 9.51
CA VAL A 65 13.98 -4.92 9.25
C VAL A 65 14.84 -5.56 10.33
N TRP A 66 14.44 -5.44 11.59
CA TRP A 66 15.22 -6.03 12.70
C TRP A 66 15.11 -7.53 12.79
N SER A 67 13.96 -8.11 12.46
CA SER A 67 13.87 -9.56 12.34
C SER A 67 14.93 -10.08 11.37
N VAL A 68 15.14 -9.39 10.24
CA VAL A 68 16.14 -9.79 9.23
C VAL A 68 17.57 -9.43 9.65
N LYS A 69 17.81 -8.19 10.12
CA LYS A 69 19.18 -7.71 10.42
C LYS A 69 19.78 -8.31 11.69
N ASN A 70 18.99 -8.32 12.78
CA ASN A 70 19.51 -8.64 14.11
C ASN A 70 19.32 -10.11 14.47
N TYR A 71 18.26 -10.73 13.96
CA TYR A 71 17.94 -12.12 14.28
C TYR A 71 18.14 -13.07 13.12
N HIS A 72 18.43 -12.56 11.91
CA HIS A 72 18.59 -13.36 10.67
C HIS A 72 17.37 -14.27 10.39
N GLU A 73 16.17 -13.78 10.72
CA GLU A 73 14.92 -14.49 10.59
C GLU A 73 14.00 -13.78 9.60
N PHE A 74 13.21 -14.57 8.85
CA PHE A 74 12.10 -14.00 8.09
C PHE A 74 11.02 -13.50 9.06
N PRO A 75 10.48 -12.28 8.89
CA PRO A 75 9.54 -11.69 9.85
C PRO A 75 8.17 -12.36 9.76
N LEU A 76 7.93 -13.37 10.61
CA LEU A 76 6.67 -14.11 10.69
C LEU A 76 5.80 -13.61 11.84
N TRP A 77 6.38 -13.36 13.02
CA TRP A 77 5.70 -12.92 14.22
C TRP A 77 6.14 -11.51 14.62
N ASN A 78 5.21 -10.71 15.14
CA ASN A 78 5.47 -9.41 15.73
C ASN A 78 5.14 -9.45 17.23
N PRO A 79 6.12 -9.62 18.12
CA PRO A 79 5.89 -9.66 19.56
C PRO A 79 5.64 -8.29 20.19
N TYR A 80 5.90 -7.19 19.46
CA TYR A 80 5.94 -5.84 19.99
C TYR A 80 4.59 -5.11 19.96
N MET A 81 3.54 -5.71 19.39
CA MET A 81 2.24 -5.08 19.19
C MET A 81 1.12 -5.96 19.74
N SER A 82 0.22 -5.37 20.53
CA SER A 82 -1.01 -6.00 21.04
C SER A 82 -0.80 -7.36 21.70
N GLY A 83 0.34 -7.55 22.38
CA GLY A 83 0.66 -8.82 23.03
C GLY A 83 1.19 -9.92 22.11
N GLY A 84 1.54 -9.59 20.90
CA GLY A 84 2.03 -10.50 19.86
C GLY A 84 0.97 -10.82 18.81
N THR A 85 1.37 -10.65 17.54
CA THR A 85 0.50 -10.82 16.36
C THR A 85 1.30 -11.40 15.19
N SER A 86 0.61 -12.01 14.20
CA SER A 86 1.27 -12.43 12.97
C SER A 86 1.77 -11.22 12.19
N PHE A 87 3.07 -11.08 11.98
CA PHE A 87 3.64 -10.03 11.15
C PHE A 87 3.28 -10.21 9.68
N ILE A 88 3.54 -11.40 9.14
CA ILE A 88 3.24 -11.69 7.72
C ILE A 88 1.73 -11.73 7.43
N GLY A 89 0.92 -12.08 8.42
CA GLY A 89 -0.54 -12.09 8.34
C GLY A 89 -1.18 -10.70 8.44
N ASN A 90 -0.44 -9.68 8.89
CA ASN A 90 -0.94 -8.31 8.87
C ASN A 90 -0.91 -7.78 7.43
N PRO A 91 -2.08 -7.40 6.85
CA PRO A 91 -2.15 -6.94 5.48
C PRO A 91 -1.35 -5.66 5.21
N GLN A 92 -1.10 -4.85 6.25
CA GLN A 92 -0.35 -3.59 6.16
C GLN A 92 1.16 -3.76 6.41
N SER A 93 1.64 -4.93 6.83
CA SER A 93 3.08 -5.18 6.99
C SER A 93 3.79 -5.22 5.64
N PRO A 94 4.88 -4.48 5.45
CA PRO A 94 5.67 -4.55 4.22
C PRO A 94 6.45 -5.86 4.16
N SER A 95 6.49 -6.47 2.99
CA SER A 95 7.35 -7.62 2.72
C SER A 95 8.79 -7.17 2.39
N PRO A 96 9.81 -8.00 2.65
CA PRO A 96 11.18 -7.76 2.22
C PRO A 96 11.36 -7.47 0.73
N LEU A 97 10.38 -7.80 -0.10
CA LEU A 97 10.39 -7.55 -1.55
C LEU A 97 9.87 -6.16 -1.95
N SER A 98 9.43 -5.32 -1.01
CA SER A 98 8.99 -3.95 -1.32
C SER A 98 10.16 -2.96 -1.33
N ILE A 99 10.06 -1.91 -2.17
CA ILE A 99 11.10 -0.86 -2.26
C ILE A 99 11.29 -0.17 -0.91
N THR A 100 10.20 0.13 -0.20
CA THR A 100 10.26 0.78 1.11
C THR A 100 10.96 -0.08 2.15
N PHE A 101 10.72 -1.40 2.15
CA PHE A 101 11.42 -2.30 3.04
C PHE A 101 12.91 -2.40 2.68
N LEU A 102 13.24 -2.53 1.40
CA LEU A 102 14.63 -2.59 0.95
C LEU A 102 15.40 -1.33 1.37
N MET A 103 14.81 -0.15 1.16
CA MET A 103 15.44 1.10 1.59
C MET A 103 15.54 1.17 3.12
N SER A 104 14.51 0.72 3.85
CA SER A 104 14.55 0.64 5.32
C SER A 104 15.63 -0.30 5.82
N TYR A 105 15.88 -1.38 5.11
CA TYR A 105 17.00 -2.30 5.42
C TYR A 105 18.37 -1.65 5.20
N LEU A 106 18.53 -0.85 4.13
CA LEU A 106 19.82 -0.24 3.76
C LEU A 106 20.19 0.96 4.63
N ILE A 107 19.24 1.87 4.88
CA ILE A 107 19.49 3.19 5.49
C ILE A 107 18.66 3.46 6.76
N GLY A 108 18.05 2.42 7.34
CA GLY A 108 17.20 2.53 8.51
C GLY A 108 15.72 2.76 8.18
N PRO A 109 14.78 2.39 9.09
CA PRO A 109 13.35 2.37 8.78
C PRO A 109 12.80 3.76 8.48
N VAL A 110 13.15 4.79 9.25
CA VAL A 110 12.59 6.15 9.09
C VAL A 110 13.04 6.79 7.77
N ALA A 111 14.34 6.84 7.51
CA ALA A 111 14.88 7.38 6.26
C ALA A 111 14.50 6.50 5.06
N GLY A 112 14.51 5.19 5.24
CA GLY A 112 14.22 4.23 4.17
C GLY A 112 12.81 4.32 3.63
N ILE A 113 11.80 4.52 4.47
CA ILE A 113 10.43 4.75 4.04
C ILE A 113 10.33 6.01 3.17
N LYS A 114 10.97 7.10 3.58
CA LYS A 114 10.94 8.38 2.86
C LYS A 114 11.58 8.25 1.48
N ILE A 115 12.79 7.72 1.41
CA ILE A 115 13.49 7.49 0.14
C ILE A 115 12.75 6.46 -0.72
N GLY A 116 12.22 5.40 -0.11
CA GLY A 116 11.40 4.41 -0.81
C GLY A 116 10.16 5.01 -1.47
N ASN A 117 9.53 6.01 -0.85
CA ASN A 117 8.40 6.72 -1.43
C ASN A 117 8.79 7.61 -2.61
N ILE A 118 9.95 8.28 -2.54
CA ILE A 118 10.49 9.04 -3.67
C ILE A 118 10.77 8.11 -4.86
N LEU A 119 11.35 6.94 -4.61
CA LEU A 119 11.60 5.94 -5.65
C LEU A 119 10.29 5.39 -6.25
N ASN A 120 9.27 5.13 -5.43
CA ASN A 120 7.95 4.73 -5.91
C ASN A 120 7.33 5.81 -6.80
N ALA A 121 7.47 7.10 -6.46
CA ALA A 121 7.01 8.21 -7.28
C ALA A 121 7.67 8.21 -8.67
N LEU A 122 8.99 8.01 -8.73
CA LEU A 122 9.73 7.89 -10.00
C LEU A 122 9.25 6.69 -10.81
N VAL A 123 9.05 5.53 -10.18
CA VAL A 123 8.49 4.33 -10.82
C VAL A 123 7.13 4.64 -11.45
N GLY A 124 6.25 5.33 -10.74
CA GLY A 124 4.91 5.68 -11.23
C GLY A 124 4.94 6.65 -12.41
N MET A 125 5.74 7.72 -12.32
CA MET A 125 5.88 8.68 -13.43
C MET A 125 6.46 8.02 -14.68
N CYS A 126 7.48 7.20 -14.54
CA CYS A 126 8.02 6.42 -15.66
C CYS A 126 6.98 5.47 -16.25
N GLY A 127 6.20 4.81 -15.39
CA GLY A 127 5.12 3.91 -15.82
C GLY A 127 4.03 4.63 -16.62
N MET A 128 3.58 5.80 -16.14
CA MET A 128 2.59 6.60 -16.85
C MET A 128 3.13 7.13 -18.18
N TYR A 129 4.37 7.57 -18.21
CA TYR A 129 5.02 8.01 -19.45
C TYR A 129 5.07 6.89 -20.51
N VAL A 130 5.42 5.66 -20.10
CA VAL A 130 5.47 4.48 -20.96
C VAL A 130 4.06 4.07 -21.38
N LEU A 131 3.09 4.05 -20.47
CA LEU A 131 1.69 3.74 -20.76
C LEU A 131 1.10 4.73 -21.78
N MET A 132 1.33 6.03 -21.61
CA MET A 132 0.90 7.04 -22.56
C MET A 132 1.62 6.89 -23.91
N GLY A 133 2.86 6.41 -23.89
CA GLY A 133 3.59 6.01 -25.11
C GLY A 133 2.96 4.83 -25.86
N TYR A 134 2.40 3.86 -25.13
CA TYR A 134 1.66 2.74 -25.72
C TYR A 134 0.39 3.20 -26.45
N PHE A 135 -0.23 4.30 -26.00
CA PHE A 135 -1.37 4.94 -26.65
C PHE A 135 -0.98 5.95 -27.73
N ASP A 136 0.28 6.02 -28.14
CA ASP A 136 0.82 6.94 -29.14
C ASP A 136 0.62 8.43 -28.81
N MET A 137 0.62 8.80 -27.52
CA MET A 137 0.50 10.19 -27.11
C MET A 137 1.81 10.97 -27.37
N ILE A 138 1.69 12.27 -27.63
CA ILE A 138 2.84 13.19 -27.81
C ILE A 138 3.64 13.28 -26.51
N TRP A 139 4.97 13.43 -26.58
CA TRP A 139 5.88 13.37 -25.43
C TRP A 139 5.53 14.36 -24.31
N ILE A 140 5.09 15.59 -24.62
CA ILE A 140 4.66 16.59 -23.64
C ILE A 140 3.42 16.12 -22.88
N ALA A 141 2.45 15.56 -23.59
CA ALA A 141 1.23 15.01 -23.00
C ALA A 141 1.53 13.82 -22.07
N ARG A 142 2.56 13.00 -22.42
CA ARG A 142 3.06 11.94 -21.53
C ARG A 142 3.66 12.51 -20.25
N ILE A 143 4.44 13.60 -20.34
CA ILE A 143 4.99 14.29 -19.17
C ILE A 143 3.87 14.85 -18.30
N LEU A 144 2.88 15.54 -18.88
CA LEU A 144 1.77 16.08 -18.12
C LEU A 144 1.01 14.97 -17.35
N ALA A 145 0.66 13.88 -18.04
CA ALA A 145 0.00 12.74 -17.41
C ALA A 145 0.81 12.17 -16.24
N SER A 146 2.13 12.06 -16.40
CA SER A 146 3.04 11.55 -15.36
C SER A 146 3.11 12.50 -14.15
N VAL A 147 3.16 13.80 -14.40
CA VAL A 147 3.22 14.83 -13.36
C VAL A 147 1.90 14.90 -12.59
N VAL A 148 0.75 14.89 -13.27
CA VAL A 148 -0.58 14.89 -12.62
C VAL A 148 -0.79 13.65 -11.76
N LEU A 149 -0.23 12.49 -12.15
CA LEU A 149 -0.32 11.26 -11.35
C LEU A 149 0.30 11.42 -9.97
N ILE A 150 1.41 12.14 -9.84
CA ILE A 150 2.10 12.31 -8.57
C ILE A 150 1.67 13.57 -7.83
N LEU A 151 1.35 14.64 -8.57
CA LEU A 151 0.89 15.90 -8.01
C LEU A 151 -0.63 15.86 -7.81
N ASN A 152 -1.06 15.24 -6.73
CA ASN A 152 -2.47 15.20 -6.34
C ASN A 152 -2.66 15.20 -4.82
N GLY A 153 -3.79 15.70 -4.38
CA GLY A 153 -4.11 15.84 -2.96
C GLY A 153 -4.18 14.50 -2.22
N THR A 154 -4.69 13.44 -2.86
CA THR A 154 -4.80 12.12 -2.23
C THR A 154 -3.45 11.63 -1.73
N LEU A 155 -2.42 11.65 -2.59
CA LEU A 155 -1.09 11.18 -2.21
C LEU A 155 -0.45 12.08 -1.16
N VAL A 156 -0.56 13.41 -1.31
CA VAL A 156 0.07 14.36 -0.38
C VAL A 156 -0.47 14.20 1.02
N TYR A 157 -1.78 14.28 1.18
CA TYR A 157 -2.38 14.25 2.51
C TYR A 157 -2.23 12.87 3.17
N HIS A 158 -2.34 11.78 2.41
CA HIS A 158 -2.08 10.44 2.97
C HIS A 158 -0.62 10.25 3.37
N VAL A 159 0.35 10.68 2.56
CA VAL A 159 1.77 10.61 2.93
C VAL A 159 2.03 11.47 4.16
N THR A 160 1.41 12.64 4.30
CA THR A 160 1.53 13.50 5.49
C THR A 160 1.04 12.78 6.75
N GLN A 161 -0.02 12.00 6.65
CA GLN A 161 -0.55 11.20 7.77
C GLN A 161 0.23 9.92 8.06
N GLY A 162 1.25 9.58 7.26
CA GLY A 162 2.01 8.34 7.41
C GLY A 162 1.42 7.15 6.65
N HIS A 163 0.44 7.36 5.80
CA HIS A 163 -0.19 6.33 4.98
C HIS A 163 0.61 6.05 3.70
N PHE A 164 1.85 5.58 3.81
CA PHE A 164 2.74 5.34 2.65
C PHE A 164 2.22 4.31 1.66
N MET A 165 1.35 3.42 2.11
CA MET A 165 0.76 2.41 1.25
C MET A 165 0.03 3.01 0.04
N TRP A 166 -0.40 4.27 0.11
CA TRP A 166 -1.05 4.96 -1.01
C TRP A 166 -0.11 5.21 -2.17
N MET A 167 1.20 5.24 -1.93
CA MET A 167 2.21 5.31 -2.99
C MET A 167 2.24 4.07 -3.88
N MET A 168 1.62 2.98 -3.48
CA MET A 168 1.49 1.77 -4.30
C MET A 168 0.57 1.97 -5.53
N LEU A 169 -0.18 3.08 -5.63
CA LEU A 169 -0.83 3.54 -6.87
C LEU A 169 0.17 3.63 -8.05
N MET A 170 1.42 3.91 -7.75
CA MET A 170 2.47 4.09 -8.75
C MET A 170 2.74 2.85 -9.61
N TYR A 171 2.25 1.69 -9.21
CA TYR A 171 2.35 0.46 -9.99
C TYR A 171 1.21 0.26 -10.99
N TRP A 172 0.09 1.01 -10.89
CA TRP A 172 -1.06 0.86 -11.79
C TRP A 172 -0.76 1.17 -13.26
N PRO A 173 0.03 2.23 -13.59
CA PRO A 173 0.40 2.47 -14.99
C PRO A 173 1.15 1.29 -15.61
N TRP A 174 2.09 0.70 -14.87
CA TRP A 174 2.84 -0.48 -15.31
C TRP A 174 1.95 -1.71 -15.46
N MET A 175 1.05 -1.93 -14.48
CA MET A 175 0.12 -3.04 -14.51
C MET A 175 -0.78 -2.95 -15.75
N LEU A 176 -1.35 -1.78 -16.03
CA LEU A 176 -2.18 -1.57 -17.22
C LEU A 176 -1.38 -1.73 -18.50
N PHE A 177 -0.17 -1.18 -18.57
CA PHE A 177 0.72 -1.33 -19.71
C PHE A 177 1.04 -2.80 -20.03
N PHE A 178 1.46 -3.57 -19.03
CA PHE A 178 1.78 -4.98 -19.19
C PHE A 178 0.53 -5.83 -19.51
N PHE A 179 -0.60 -5.52 -18.89
CA PHE A 179 -1.87 -6.17 -19.20
C PHE A 179 -2.23 -5.98 -20.68
N LEU A 180 -2.19 -4.75 -21.18
CA LEU A 180 -2.48 -4.46 -22.59
C LEU A 180 -1.45 -5.11 -23.54
N LYS A 181 -0.18 -5.15 -23.17
CA LYS A 181 0.88 -5.83 -23.94
C LYS A 181 0.68 -7.36 -24.01
N SER A 182 0.01 -7.95 -23.05
CA SER A 182 -0.20 -9.40 -22.98
C SER A 182 -1.01 -9.97 -24.15
N PHE A 183 -1.79 -9.14 -24.84
CA PHE A 183 -2.52 -9.54 -26.06
C PHE A 183 -1.61 -9.74 -27.26
N GLY A 184 -0.44 -9.10 -27.30
CA GLY A 184 0.59 -9.36 -28.31
C GLY A 184 1.56 -10.49 -27.92
N ASN A 185 1.86 -10.61 -26.64
CA ASN A 185 2.69 -11.68 -26.09
C ASN A 185 2.23 -12.00 -24.66
N ARG A 186 1.72 -13.21 -24.48
CA ARG A 186 1.17 -13.69 -23.20
C ARG A 186 2.11 -13.52 -22.01
N LEU A 187 3.41 -13.59 -22.22
CA LEU A 187 4.41 -13.48 -21.14
C LEU A 187 4.33 -12.14 -20.39
N TRP A 188 3.82 -11.08 -20.99
CA TRP A 188 3.62 -9.79 -20.32
C TRP A 188 2.61 -9.85 -19.18
N ILE A 189 1.72 -10.87 -19.16
CA ILE A 189 0.75 -11.02 -18.08
C ILE A 189 1.41 -11.31 -16.74
N TYR A 190 2.53 -12.01 -16.73
CA TYR A 190 3.31 -12.27 -15.51
C TYR A 190 3.91 -10.98 -14.93
N LEU A 191 4.29 -10.02 -15.80
CA LEU A 191 4.76 -8.72 -15.33
C LEU A 191 3.59 -7.87 -14.79
N ALA A 192 2.39 -7.96 -15.38
CA ALA A 192 1.21 -7.31 -14.81
C ALA A 192 0.88 -7.88 -13.42
N ALA A 193 0.91 -9.21 -13.28
CA ALA A 193 0.74 -9.89 -11.99
C ALA A 193 1.83 -9.51 -10.98
N LEU A 194 3.09 -9.35 -11.43
CA LEU A 194 4.18 -8.92 -10.57
C LEU A 194 3.94 -7.50 -10.04
N MET A 195 3.42 -6.57 -10.84
CA MET A 195 3.08 -5.21 -10.39
C MET A 195 1.97 -5.23 -9.32
N LEU A 196 0.94 -6.04 -9.52
CA LEU A 196 -0.10 -6.27 -8.52
C LEU A 196 0.47 -6.88 -7.24
N SER A 197 1.42 -7.82 -7.39
CA SER A 197 2.11 -8.47 -6.26
C SER A 197 2.97 -7.51 -5.46
N VAL A 198 3.74 -6.65 -6.11
CA VAL A 198 4.55 -5.62 -5.44
C VAL A 198 3.65 -4.67 -4.63
N GLN A 199 2.49 -4.31 -5.16
CA GLN A 199 1.51 -3.49 -4.45
C GLN A 199 0.99 -4.18 -3.18
N PHE A 200 0.59 -5.45 -3.26
CA PHE A 200 0.12 -6.23 -2.11
C PHE A 200 1.24 -6.48 -1.09
N LEU A 201 2.43 -6.85 -1.57
CA LEU A 201 3.61 -7.06 -0.74
C LEU A 201 4.12 -5.77 -0.07
N GLY A 202 3.85 -4.61 -0.66
CA GLY A 202 4.13 -3.29 -0.07
C GLY A 202 3.22 -2.90 1.09
N GLY A 203 2.27 -3.76 1.48
CA GLY A 203 1.37 -3.50 2.61
C GLY A 203 0.19 -2.59 2.27
N ALA A 204 -0.30 -2.61 1.04
CA ALA A 204 -1.37 -1.75 0.54
C ALA A 204 -2.69 -2.50 0.25
N PRO A 205 -3.39 -3.02 1.28
CA PRO A 205 -4.59 -3.84 1.07
C PRO A 205 -5.73 -3.11 0.37
N TYR A 206 -5.93 -1.82 0.65
CA TYR A 206 -6.97 -1.02 -0.01
C TYR A 206 -6.70 -0.84 -1.49
N LEU A 207 -5.47 -0.46 -1.83
CA LEU A 207 -5.06 -0.28 -3.23
C LEU A 207 -5.08 -1.58 -4.02
N PHE A 208 -4.73 -2.70 -3.38
CA PHE A 208 -4.87 -4.03 -3.97
C PHE A 208 -6.34 -4.31 -4.31
N ALA A 209 -7.27 -4.10 -3.37
CA ALA A 209 -8.69 -4.32 -3.61
C ALA A 209 -9.23 -3.39 -4.72
N PHE A 210 -8.88 -2.11 -4.71
CA PHE A 210 -9.22 -1.18 -5.79
C PHE A 210 -8.62 -1.61 -7.13
N ALA A 211 -7.37 -2.08 -7.16
CA ALA A 211 -6.76 -2.58 -8.38
C ALA A 211 -7.54 -3.78 -8.96
N VAL A 212 -7.89 -4.76 -8.13
CA VAL A 212 -8.69 -5.92 -8.57
C VAL A 212 -10.04 -5.48 -9.14
N ILE A 213 -10.75 -4.57 -8.47
CA ILE A 213 -12.04 -4.03 -8.94
C ILE A 213 -11.86 -3.28 -10.26
N VAL A 214 -10.93 -2.33 -10.32
CA VAL A 214 -10.69 -1.48 -11.51
C VAL A 214 -10.27 -2.31 -12.72
N PHE A 215 -9.31 -3.21 -12.55
CA PHE A 215 -8.83 -4.04 -13.65
C PHE A 215 -9.86 -5.10 -14.04
N GLY A 216 -10.62 -5.64 -13.10
CA GLY A 216 -11.76 -6.52 -13.38
C GLY A 216 -12.84 -5.79 -14.22
N MET A 217 -13.21 -4.57 -13.82
CA MET A 217 -14.17 -3.75 -14.57
C MET A 217 -13.63 -3.36 -15.96
N LEU A 218 -12.39 -2.88 -16.06
CA LEU A 218 -11.77 -2.57 -17.36
C LEU A 218 -11.79 -3.80 -18.28
N THR A 219 -11.43 -4.95 -17.77
CA THR A 219 -11.42 -6.22 -18.49
C THR A 219 -12.81 -6.57 -19.02
N LEU A 220 -13.84 -6.43 -18.17
CA LEU A 220 -15.22 -6.66 -18.57
C LEU A 220 -15.66 -5.67 -19.66
N LEU A 221 -15.37 -4.38 -19.49
CA LEU A 221 -15.74 -3.34 -20.46
C LEU A 221 -14.98 -3.52 -21.79
N PHE A 222 -13.72 -3.95 -21.78
CA PHE A 222 -13.00 -4.31 -23.01
C PHE A 222 -13.59 -5.56 -23.65
N ALA A 223 -13.96 -6.59 -22.88
CA ALA A 223 -14.60 -7.79 -23.42
C ALA A 223 -15.93 -7.47 -24.11
N LEU A 224 -16.72 -6.57 -23.52
CA LEU A 224 -17.98 -6.08 -24.09
C LEU A 224 -17.76 -5.24 -25.36
N ARG A 225 -16.78 -4.34 -25.33
CA ARG A 225 -16.44 -3.47 -26.48
C ARG A 225 -16.02 -4.27 -27.70
N ASP A 226 -15.09 -5.20 -27.48
CA ASP A 226 -14.42 -5.91 -28.57
C ASP A 226 -15.07 -7.29 -28.83
N LYS A 227 -16.08 -7.68 -28.03
CA LYS A 227 -16.77 -8.98 -28.04
C LYS A 227 -15.79 -10.16 -27.97
N LYS A 228 -14.76 -10.05 -27.11
CA LYS A 228 -13.70 -11.05 -26.92
C LYS A 228 -13.58 -11.47 -25.47
N ALA A 229 -13.82 -12.75 -25.19
CA ALA A 229 -13.63 -13.32 -23.85
C ALA A 229 -12.15 -13.42 -23.43
N GLU A 230 -11.22 -13.24 -24.38
CA GLU A 230 -9.78 -13.28 -24.09
C GLU A 230 -9.36 -12.30 -22.99
N TYR A 231 -10.01 -11.14 -22.90
CA TYR A 231 -9.74 -10.17 -21.81
C TYR A 231 -9.99 -10.77 -20.43
N LEU A 232 -11.09 -11.49 -20.26
CA LEU A 232 -11.42 -12.17 -19.00
C LEU A 232 -10.42 -13.27 -18.66
N LEU A 233 -10.01 -14.05 -19.69
CA LEU A 233 -9.00 -15.09 -19.52
C LEU A 233 -7.65 -14.50 -19.08
N ARG A 234 -7.19 -13.41 -19.70
CA ARG A 234 -5.95 -12.73 -19.31
C ARG A 234 -6.02 -12.19 -17.87
N PHE A 235 -7.16 -11.65 -17.47
CA PHE A 235 -7.34 -11.23 -16.08
C PHE A 235 -7.27 -12.41 -15.10
N ALA A 236 -7.92 -13.54 -15.43
CA ALA A 236 -7.83 -14.75 -14.62
C ALA A 236 -6.38 -15.28 -14.53
N GLU A 237 -5.63 -15.28 -15.63
CA GLU A 237 -4.20 -15.62 -15.67
C GLU A 237 -3.36 -14.68 -14.78
N MET A 238 -3.64 -13.38 -14.84
CA MET A 238 -2.99 -12.38 -13.97
C MET A 238 -3.26 -12.68 -12.49
N MET A 239 -4.50 -12.98 -12.14
CA MET A 239 -4.87 -13.30 -10.75
C MET A 239 -4.25 -14.63 -10.29
N ALA A 240 -4.19 -15.64 -11.14
CA ALA A 240 -3.52 -16.91 -10.83
C ALA A 240 -2.02 -16.71 -10.59
N ALA A 241 -1.35 -15.93 -11.44
CA ALA A 241 0.06 -15.60 -11.26
C ALA A 241 0.30 -14.73 -10.01
N PHE A 242 -0.62 -13.83 -9.65
CA PHE A 242 -0.59 -13.08 -8.39
C PHE A 242 -0.61 -14.03 -7.18
N VAL A 243 -1.49 -15.04 -7.17
CA VAL A 243 -1.54 -16.04 -6.09
C VAL A 243 -0.19 -16.76 -5.96
N VAL A 244 0.43 -17.10 -7.10
CA VAL A 244 1.76 -17.72 -7.12
C VAL A 244 2.83 -16.79 -6.51
N PHE A 245 2.85 -15.52 -6.87
CA PHE A 245 3.88 -14.60 -6.39
C PHE A 245 3.68 -14.18 -4.91
N CYS A 246 2.46 -14.22 -4.41
CA CYS A 246 2.12 -13.73 -3.08
C CYS A 246 1.68 -14.83 -2.10
N GLY A 247 1.69 -16.11 -2.49
CA GLY A 247 1.12 -17.22 -1.72
C GLY A 247 1.43 -17.18 -0.23
N PRO A 248 2.71 -17.06 0.20
CA PRO A 248 3.06 -17.07 1.62
C PRO A 248 2.36 -15.96 2.42
N LYS A 249 2.33 -14.73 1.90
CA LYS A 249 1.66 -13.61 2.55
C LYS A 249 0.15 -13.66 2.38
N LEU A 250 -0.33 -14.02 1.19
CA LEU A 250 -1.75 -14.05 0.87
C LEU A 250 -2.51 -15.00 1.79
N PHE A 251 -2.03 -16.24 1.97
CA PHE A 251 -2.70 -17.23 2.79
C PHE A 251 -2.68 -16.85 4.28
N MET A 252 -1.59 -16.25 4.75
CA MET A 252 -1.52 -15.73 6.12
C MET A 252 -2.43 -14.53 6.34
N VAL A 253 -2.54 -13.61 5.37
CA VAL A 253 -3.48 -12.48 5.44
C VAL A 253 -4.93 -12.98 5.44
N MET A 254 -5.28 -13.95 4.60
CA MET A 254 -6.61 -14.55 4.58
C MET A 254 -6.96 -15.20 5.93
N GLU A 255 -6.05 -15.97 6.52
CA GLU A 255 -6.22 -16.54 7.85
C GLU A 255 -6.43 -15.46 8.91
N THR A 256 -5.59 -14.43 8.90
CA THR A 256 -5.67 -13.35 9.89
C THR A 256 -6.99 -12.57 9.78
N LEU A 257 -7.42 -12.22 8.58
CA LEU A 257 -8.70 -11.53 8.36
C LEU A 257 -9.91 -12.40 8.68
N TYR A 258 -9.81 -13.71 8.47
CA TYR A 258 -10.86 -14.66 8.88
C TYR A 258 -10.99 -14.74 10.41
N ARG A 259 -9.88 -14.76 11.13
CA ARG A 259 -9.86 -14.83 12.61
C ARG A 259 -10.18 -13.49 13.26
N PHE A 260 -9.78 -12.38 12.65
CA PHE A 260 -9.93 -11.03 13.17
C PHE A 260 -10.57 -10.14 12.10
N PRO A 261 -11.86 -10.33 11.79
CA PRO A 261 -12.53 -9.54 10.77
C PRO A 261 -12.56 -8.08 11.17
N ARG A 262 -12.07 -7.23 10.29
CA ARG A 262 -12.12 -5.79 10.50
C ARG A 262 -13.55 -5.30 10.28
N VAL A 263 -14.14 -4.74 11.31
CA VAL A 263 -15.44 -4.05 11.22
C VAL A 263 -15.18 -2.55 11.26
N THR A 264 -15.64 -1.83 10.25
CA THR A 264 -15.55 -0.36 10.22
C THR A 264 -16.91 0.25 10.57
N ILE A 265 -16.91 1.22 11.46
CA ILE A 265 -18.14 1.80 12.05
C ILE A 265 -18.68 2.99 11.25
N ASN A 266 -17.92 3.56 10.29
CA ASN A 266 -18.22 4.84 9.66
C ASN A 266 -18.72 4.73 8.21
N GLU A 267 -19.34 3.63 7.83
CA GLU A 267 -19.58 3.26 6.43
C GLU A 267 -20.74 4.01 5.78
N ASP A 268 -21.62 4.61 6.57
CA ASP A 268 -22.87 5.20 6.09
C ASP A 268 -22.83 6.73 5.90
N ALA A 269 -21.64 7.32 5.86
CA ALA A 269 -21.52 8.76 5.66
C ALA A 269 -22.11 9.16 4.30
N GLN A 270 -23.18 9.96 4.33
CA GLN A 270 -23.70 10.62 3.14
C GLN A 270 -22.72 11.71 2.73
N VAL A 271 -22.11 11.53 1.57
CA VAL A 271 -21.17 12.50 1.03
C VAL A 271 -21.92 13.49 0.15
N PRO A 272 -21.85 14.80 0.40
CA PRO A 272 -22.59 15.80 -0.36
C PRO A 272 -21.97 16.03 -1.75
N TRP A 273 -22.77 16.50 -2.70
CA TRP A 273 -22.33 16.77 -4.08
C TRP A 273 -21.16 17.75 -4.20
N ASN A 274 -21.06 18.72 -3.32
CA ASN A 274 -19.97 19.69 -3.33
C ASN A 274 -18.61 19.07 -2.99
N VAL A 275 -18.56 17.79 -2.56
CA VAL A 275 -17.31 17.05 -2.37
C VAL A 275 -16.43 17.07 -3.61
N PHE A 276 -17.00 17.06 -4.81
CA PHE A 276 -16.22 17.10 -6.05
C PHE A 276 -15.45 18.41 -6.21
N TYR A 277 -16.07 19.54 -5.84
CA TYR A 277 -15.38 20.83 -5.83
C TYR A 277 -14.25 20.83 -4.78
N TYR A 278 -14.57 20.44 -3.55
CA TYR A 278 -13.58 20.40 -2.47
C TYR A 278 -12.46 19.42 -2.77
N ALA A 279 -12.79 18.24 -3.30
CA ALA A 279 -11.80 17.22 -3.61
C ALA A 279 -10.84 17.64 -4.73
N PHE A 280 -11.34 18.14 -5.86
CA PHE A 280 -10.51 18.32 -7.07
C PHE A 280 -10.02 19.74 -7.31
N LEU A 281 -10.70 20.78 -6.81
CA LEU A 281 -10.47 22.18 -7.18
C LEU A 281 -10.14 23.10 -6.00
N CYS A 282 -10.55 22.78 -4.79
CA CYS A 282 -10.30 23.60 -3.62
C CYS A 282 -8.85 23.46 -3.16
N ARG A 283 -8.05 24.53 -3.21
CA ARG A 283 -6.64 24.53 -2.75
C ARG A 283 -6.52 24.49 -1.25
N ASP A 284 -7.34 25.26 -0.55
CA ASP A 284 -7.31 25.38 0.90
C ASP A 284 -8.26 24.37 1.55
N GLN A 285 -7.92 23.11 1.43
CA GLN A 285 -8.71 22.01 1.97
C GLN A 285 -8.58 21.85 3.49
N ILE A 286 -7.54 22.44 4.09
CA ILE A 286 -7.32 22.38 5.55
C ILE A 286 -8.35 23.27 6.26
N ASN A 287 -8.60 24.48 5.74
CA ASN A 287 -9.56 25.42 6.30
C ASN A 287 -10.99 25.19 5.78
N ASN A 288 -11.13 24.62 4.58
CA ASN A 288 -12.41 24.29 3.95
C ASN A 288 -12.68 22.79 4.06
N HIS A 289 -13.18 22.34 5.19
CA HIS A 289 -13.47 20.94 5.45
C HIS A 289 -14.95 20.59 5.22
N ILE A 290 -15.17 19.35 4.87
CA ILE A 290 -16.52 18.77 4.79
C ILE A 290 -16.84 18.19 6.18
N PRO A 291 -17.98 18.56 6.80
CA PRO A 291 -18.35 18.01 8.10
C PRO A 291 -18.32 16.47 8.10
N GLY A 292 -17.65 15.89 9.08
CA GLY A 292 -17.50 14.44 9.23
C GLY A 292 -16.42 13.77 8.37
N LEU A 293 -15.74 14.51 7.47
CA LEU A 293 -14.64 13.99 6.67
C LEU A 293 -13.32 14.69 6.99
N LYS A 294 -12.28 13.92 7.22
CA LYS A 294 -10.90 14.46 7.31
C LYS A 294 -10.36 14.76 5.92
N VAL A 295 -9.44 15.72 5.83
CA VAL A 295 -8.85 16.16 4.55
C VAL A 295 -8.16 15.02 3.81
N ASP A 296 -7.43 14.17 4.50
CA ASP A 296 -6.77 13.00 3.93
C ASP A 296 -7.76 11.97 3.34
N GLU A 297 -9.00 11.93 3.82
CA GLU A 297 -10.00 10.98 3.36
C GLU A 297 -10.75 11.44 2.10
N PHE A 298 -10.87 12.75 1.84
CA PHE A 298 -11.59 13.24 0.65
C PHE A 298 -10.72 13.98 -0.36
N SER A 299 -9.51 14.38 -0.01
CA SER A 299 -8.67 15.16 -0.91
C SER A 299 -8.26 14.37 -2.15
N ALA A 300 -8.43 14.99 -3.30
CA ALA A 300 -7.95 14.51 -4.59
C ALA A 300 -7.56 15.71 -5.48
N TYR A 301 -7.10 16.81 -4.86
CA TYR A 301 -6.79 18.04 -5.57
C TYR A 301 -5.84 17.78 -6.74
N VAL A 302 -6.23 18.23 -7.91
CA VAL A 302 -5.43 18.17 -9.14
C VAL A 302 -5.34 19.53 -9.84
N GLY A 303 -6.18 20.49 -9.43
CA GLY A 303 -6.27 21.84 -10.00
C GLY A 303 -7.14 21.95 -11.24
N LEU A 304 -7.34 23.18 -11.70
CA LEU A 304 -8.29 23.51 -12.77
C LEU A 304 -7.90 22.93 -14.13
N ILE A 305 -6.62 23.01 -14.52
CA ILE A 305 -6.16 22.53 -15.85
C ILE A 305 -6.41 21.04 -16.03
N PRO A 306 -6.02 20.13 -15.12
CA PRO A 306 -6.34 18.71 -15.23
C PRO A 306 -7.83 18.42 -15.30
N VAL A 307 -8.66 19.16 -14.54
CA VAL A 307 -10.12 18.98 -14.59
C VAL A 307 -10.67 19.35 -15.95
N LEU A 308 -10.28 20.52 -16.51
CA LEU A 308 -10.73 20.95 -17.84
C LEU A 308 -10.28 19.97 -18.93
N LEU A 309 -9.03 19.49 -18.88
CA LEU A 309 -8.54 18.48 -19.83
C LEU A 309 -9.32 17.16 -19.70
N THR A 310 -9.71 16.77 -18.49
CA THR A 310 -10.54 15.58 -18.27
C THR A 310 -11.90 15.73 -18.95
N LEU A 311 -12.53 16.89 -18.89
CA LEU A 311 -13.80 17.15 -19.57
C LEU A 311 -13.67 17.04 -21.08
N LEU A 312 -12.53 17.39 -21.68
CA LEU A 312 -12.31 17.27 -23.13
C LEU A 312 -12.28 15.82 -23.62
N VAL A 313 -12.00 14.83 -22.77
CA VAL A 313 -12.01 13.41 -23.18
C VAL A 313 -13.40 12.94 -23.59
N PHE A 314 -14.48 13.59 -23.09
CA PHE A 314 -15.86 13.27 -23.48
C PHE A 314 -16.13 13.51 -24.98
N PHE A 315 -15.38 14.42 -25.64
CA PHE A 315 -15.45 14.57 -27.10
C PHE A 315 -14.89 13.34 -27.84
N GLN A 316 -14.09 12.53 -27.16
CA GLN A 316 -13.51 11.29 -27.69
C GLN A 316 -14.12 10.04 -27.00
N TRP A 317 -15.30 10.16 -26.40
CA TRP A 317 -15.92 9.12 -25.58
C TRP A 317 -15.99 7.76 -26.28
N LYS A 318 -16.28 7.70 -27.59
CA LYS A 318 -16.33 6.43 -28.34
C LYS A 318 -15.03 5.63 -28.30
N LYS A 319 -13.90 6.30 -28.19
CA LYS A 319 -12.57 5.68 -28.12
C LYS A 319 -12.23 5.23 -26.70
N TYR A 320 -12.62 6.04 -25.71
CA TYR A 320 -12.14 5.88 -24.34
C TYR A 320 -13.23 5.47 -23.34
N TRP A 321 -14.43 5.07 -23.82
CA TRP A 321 -15.57 4.77 -22.96
C TRP A 321 -15.30 3.70 -21.86
N PRO A 322 -14.45 2.65 -22.04
CA PRO A 322 -14.16 1.74 -20.94
C PRO A 322 -13.47 2.44 -19.76
N TYR A 323 -12.54 3.33 -20.06
CA TYR A 323 -11.85 4.14 -19.03
C TYR A 323 -12.79 5.16 -18.39
N LEU A 324 -13.64 5.82 -19.21
CA LEU A 324 -14.67 6.73 -18.72
C LEU A 324 -15.69 6.01 -17.82
N GLY A 325 -16.06 4.78 -18.17
CA GLY A 325 -16.98 3.96 -17.37
C GLY A 325 -16.44 3.70 -15.95
N VAL A 326 -15.18 3.31 -15.84
CA VAL A 326 -14.55 3.10 -14.53
C VAL A 326 -14.34 4.42 -13.78
N PHE A 327 -14.00 5.50 -14.47
CA PHE A 327 -13.92 6.84 -13.88
C PHE A 327 -15.25 7.29 -13.28
N ILE A 328 -16.35 7.20 -14.05
CA ILE A 328 -17.71 7.56 -13.59
C ILE A 328 -18.11 6.67 -12.42
N PHE A 329 -17.81 5.36 -12.48
CA PHE A 329 -18.04 4.45 -11.37
C PHE A 329 -17.31 4.90 -10.10
N SER A 330 -16.04 5.30 -10.21
CA SER A 330 -15.26 5.76 -9.05
C SER A 330 -15.81 7.06 -8.44
N LEU A 331 -16.31 8.00 -9.26
CA LEU A 331 -16.98 9.21 -8.79
C LEU A 331 -18.30 8.88 -8.07
N GLY A 332 -19.11 8.00 -8.67
CA GLY A 332 -20.36 7.57 -8.04
C GLY A 332 -20.14 6.81 -6.74
N LEU A 333 -19.08 6.00 -6.67
CA LEU A 333 -18.69 5.29 -5.46
C LEU A 333 -18.28 6.24 -4.32
N ALA A 334 -17.61 7.36 -4.66
CA ALA A 334 -17.16 8.34 -3.68
C ALA A 334 -18.31 9.03 -2.93
N LEU A 335 -19.50 9.08 -3.51
CA LEU A 335 -20.70 9.63 -2.87
C LEU A 335 -21.22 8.78 -1.71
N GLY A 336 -20.71 7.57 -1.52
CA GLY A 336 -21.09 6.67 -0.43
C GLY A 336 -22.58 6.35 -0.43
N ASN A 337 -23.20 6.34 0.75
CA ASN A 337 -24.63 6.07 0.94
C ASN A 337 -25.53 7.28 0.60
N SER A 338 -25.06 8.17 -0.27
CA SER A 338 -25.87 9.26 -0.80
C SER A 338 -26.96 8.71 -1.72
N PRO A 339 -28.19 9.29 -1.71
CA PRO A 339 -29.25 8.91 -2.64
C PRO A 339 -28.86 9.10 -4.12
N TYR A 340 -27.78 9.81 -4.37
CA TYR A 340 -27.22 10.04 -5.70
C TYR A 340 -26.18 8.99 -6.14
N SER A 341 -25.86 8.02 -5.29
CA SER A 341 -24.89 6.95 -5.59
C SER A 341 -25.60 5.66 -5.97
N PRO A 342 -25.72 5.32 -7.26
CA PRO A 342 -26.31 4.05 -7.68
C PRO A 342 -25.42 2.85 -7.41
N PHE A 343 -24.13 3.07 -7.11
CA PHE A 343 -23.11 2.04 -6.99
C PHE A 343 -22.86 1.57 -5.55
N TRP A 344 -23.29 2.33 -4.54
CA TRP A 344 -23.04 2.00 -3.14
C TRP A 344 -23.64 0.65 -2.71
N PRO A 345 -24.89 0.31 -3.07
CA PRO A 345 -25.45 -1.00 -2.74
C PRO A 345 -24.65 -2.16 -3.34
N ILE A 346 -24.15 -1.99 -4.57
CA ILE A 346 -23.31 -3.00 -5.24
C ILE A 346 -21.97 -3.16 -4.51
N PHE A 347 -21.40 -2.05 -4.10
CA PHE A 347 -20.13 -2.04 -3.39
C PHE A 347 -20.25 -2.66 -1.99
N HIS A 348 -21.36 -2.45 -1.31
CA HIS A 348 -21.67 -3.08 -0.02
C HIS A 348 -21.72 -4.61 -0.13
N LEU A 349 -22.29 -5.14 -1.22
CA LEU A 349 -22.29 -6.57 -1.53
C LEU A 349 -20.88 -7.12 -1.77
N LEU A 350 -19.95 -6.30 -2.24
CA LEU A 350 -18.54 -6.67 -2.50
C LEU A 350 -17.64 -6.54 -1.27
N GLY A 351 -18.19 -6.27 -0.08
CA GLY A 351 -17.43 -6.18 1.16
C GLY A 351 -16.97 -4.76 1.51
N ALA A 352 -17.77 -3.75 1.22
CA ALA A 352 -17.49 -2.34 1.52
C ALA A 352 -17.18 -2.06 2.99
N GLY A 353 -17.60 -2.94 3.90
CA GLY A 353 -17.25 -2.89 5.32
C GLY A 353 -15.76 -2.89 5.65
N TYR A 354 -14.91 -3.18 4.67
CA TYR A 354 -13.46 -3.09 4.80
C TYR A 354 -12.89 -1.71 4.43
N PHE A 355 -13.68 -0.83 3.77
CA PHE A 355 -13.25 0.50 3.35
C PHE A 355 -13.82 1.56 4.32
N HIS A 356 -12.97 2.29 5.03
CA HIS A 356 -13.39 3.29 6.02
C HIS A 356 -14.25 4.42 5.44
N PHE A 357 -13.89 4.88 4.23
CA PHE A 357 -14.53 6.02 3.57
C PHE A 357 -14.69 5.75 2.09
N SER A 358 -15.88 6.00 1.58
CA SER A 358 -16.21 5.88 0.16
C SER A 358 -15.38 6.82 -0.72
N THR A 359 -15.06 8.01 -0.18
CA THR A 359 -14.24 9.04 -0.84
C THR A 359 -12.81 8.61 -1.17
N ARG A 360 -12.30 7.55 -0.55
CA ARG A 360 -11.02 6.92 -0.94
C ARG A 360 -11.01 6.44 -2.41
N SER A 361 -12.18 6.21 -3.00
CA SER A 361 -12.31 5.89 -4.42
C SER A 361 -11.88 7.03 -5.36
N PHE A 362 -11.73 8.28 -4.86
CA PHE A 362 -11.14 9.36 -5.64
C PHE A 362 -9.70 9.07 -6.10
N LEU A 363 -8.98 8.18 -5.42
CA LEU A 363 -7.70 7.70 -5.92
C LEU A 363 -7.79 7.07 -7.31
N ILE A 364 -8.87 6.29 -7.55
CA ILE A 364 -9.17 5.72 -8.87
C ILE A 364 -9.40 6.85 -9.86
N SER A 365 -10.19 7.86 -9.45
CA SER A 365 -10.47 9.03 -10.29
C SER A 365 -9.19 9.77 -10.68
N VAL A 366 -8.27 9.98 -9.74
CA VAL A 366 -6.97 10.66 -10.00
C VAL A 366 -6.14 9.89 -11.04
N PHE A 367 -6.09 8.57 -10.97
CA PHE A 367 -5.39 7.76 -11.97
C PHE A 367 -5.95 8.00 -13.38
N PHE A 368 -7.30 8.01 -13.54
CA PHE A 368 -7.92 8.25 -14.84
C PHE A 368 -7.82 9.72 -15.28
N ILE A 369 -7.94 10.70 -14.37
CA ILE A 369 -7.67 12.11 -14.66
C ILE A 369 -6.27 12.27 -15.27
N SER A 370 -5.27 11.62 -14.69
CA SER A 370 -3.90 11.65 -15.21
C SER A 370 -3.81 11.13 -16.65
N MET A 371 -4.46 10.01 -16.93
CA MET A 371 -4.53 9.46 -18.31
C MET A 371 -5.28 10.40 -19.26
N PHE A 372 -6.42 10.94 -18.82
CA PHE A 372 -7.26 11.83 -19.63
C PHE A 372 -6.56 13.15 -19.94
N CYS A 373 -5.75 13.69 -19.03
CA CYS A 373 -4.87 14.82 -19.33
C CYS A 373 -3.93 14.52 -20.50
N GLY A 374 -3.32 13.33 -20.51
CA GLY A 374 -2.47 12.89 -21.61
C GLY A 374 -3.24 12.76 -22.94
N PHE A 375 -4.40 12.12 -22.91
CA PHE A 375 -5.24 11.95 -24.10
C PHE A 375 -5.71 13.30 -24.66
N SER A 376 -6.24 14.17 -23.80
CA SER A 376 -6.81 15.46 -24.22
C SER A 376 -5.74 16.44 -24.68
N LEU A 377 -4.60 16.53 -23.99
CA LEU A 377 -3.52 17.42 -24.40
C LEU A 377 -2.93 16.96 -25.74
N SER A 378 -2.71 15.66 -25.92
CA SER A 378 -2.24 15.13 -27.20
C SER A 378 -3.24 15.42 -28.33
N PHE A 379 -4.54 15.28 -28.06
CA PHE A 379 -5.60 15.65 -28.99
C PHE A 379 -5.57 17.13 -29.38
N LEU A 380 -5.45 18.04 -28.41
CA LEU A 380 -5.36 19.49 -28.67
C LEU A 380 -4.13 19.84 -29.52
N ILE A 381 -2.94 19.30 -29.19
CA ILE A 381 -1.73 19.56 -29.96
C ILE A 381 -1.88 19.10 -31.40
N LEU A 382 -2.52 17.95 -31.64
CA LEU A 382 -2.75 17.43 -32.98
C LEU A 382 -3.85 18.17 -33.74
N LEU A 383 -4.85 18.71 -33.03
CA LEU A 383 -5.91 19.53 -33.62
C LEU A 383 -5.36 20.85 -34.18
N PHE A 384 -4.45 21.50 -33.45
CA PHE A 384 -3.82 22.78 -33.83
C PHE A 384 -2.41 22.60 -34.39
N LYS A 385 -2.19 21.57 -35.21
CA LYS A 385 -0.87 21.21 -35.73
C LYS A 385 -0.22 22.30 -36.62
N GLU A 386 -1.01 23.16 -37.25
CA GLU A 386 -0.51 24.29 -38.06
C GLU A 386 0.17 25.35 -37.15
N GLU A 387 -0.30 25.48 -35.90
CA GLU A 387 0.26 26.35 -34.86
C GLU A 387 1.16 25.54 -33.87
N PHE A 388 1.76 24.47 -34.35
CA PHE A 388 2.48 23.50 -33.53
C PHE A 388 3.49 24.11 -32.53
N PRO A 389 4.37 25.06 -32.91
CA PRO A 389 5.32 25.66 -31.95
C PRO A 389 4.63 26.41 -30.80
N VAL A 390 3.56 27.15 -31.10
CA VAL A 390 2.80 27.92 -30.11
C VAL A 390 2.06 26.98 -29.16
N VAL A 391 1.41 25.95 -29.70
CA VAL A 391 0.67 24.97 -28.89
C VAL A 391 1.61 24.15 -28.00
N VAL A 392 2.80 23.82 -28.50
CA VAL A 392 3.85 23.17 -27.68
C VAL A 392 4.30 24.08 -26.55
N LEU A 393 4.55 25.35 -26.82
CA LEU A 393 4.93 26.32 -25.79
C LEU A 393 3.84 26.47 -24.73
N LEU A 394 2.58 26.64 -25.13
CA LEU A 394 1.44 26.72 -24.21
C LEU A 394 1.28 25.45 -23.38
N SER A 395 1.55 24.28 -23.98
CA SER A 395 1.51 23.01 -23.27
C SER A 395 2.61 22.90 -22.21
N LEU A 396 3.82 23.38 -22.50
CA LEU A 396 4.91 23.47 -21.52
C LEU A 396 4.56 24.44 -20.37
N VAL A 397 3.98 25.60 -20.71
CA VAL A 397 3.49 26.56 -19.72
C VAL A 397 2.41 25.90 -18.84
N ALA A 398 1.50 25.13 -19.41
CA ALA A 398 0.48 24.39 -18.65
C ALA A 398 1.11 23.37 -17.68
N VAL A 399 2.14 22.64 -18.10
CA VAL A 399 2.88 21.70 -17.22
C VAL A 399 3.52 22.46 -16.05
N VAL A 400 4.22 23.56 -16.34
CA VAL A 400 4.84 24.40 -15.30
C VAL A 400 3.78 24.97 -14.37
N PHE A 401 2.66 25.45 -14.91
CA PHE A 401 1.57 25.98 -14.11
C PHE A 401 1.00 24.91 -13.15
N VAL A 402 0.77 23.67 -13.62
CA VAL A 402 0.31 22.57 -12.76
C VAL A 402 1.30 22.32 -11.61
N ILE A 403 2.61 22.34 -11.88
CA ILE A 403 3.64 22.15 -10.85
C ILE A 403 3.60 23.32 -9.84
N VAL A 404 3.53 24.57 -10.31
CA VAL A 404 3.50 25.76 -9.46
C VAL A 404 2.20 25.83 -8.66
N ASP A 405 1.07 25.56 -9.29
CA ASP A 405 -0.24 25.53 -8.64
C ASP A 405 -0.26 24.55 -7.46
N PHE A 406 0.30 23.35 -7.68
CA PHE A 406 0.39 22.33 -6.67
C PHE A 406 1.38 22.64 -5.54
N SER A 407 2.40 23.47 -5.78
CA SER A 407 3.38 23.85 -4.76
C SER A 407 2.74 24.57 -3.57
N SER A 408 1.61 25.25 -3.77
CA SER A 408 0.83 25.90 -2.70
C SER A 408 0.26 24.88 -1.71
N VAL A 409 -0.20 23.73 -2.20
CA VAL A 409 -0.70 22.61 -1.37
C VAL A 409 0.45 21.97 -0.60
N LEU A 410 1.62 21.79 -1.25
CA LEU A 410 2.81 21.24 -0.61
C LEU A 410 3.32 22.07 0.56
N ASN A 411 3.31 23.38 0.43
CA ASN A 411 3.76 24.30 1.49
C ASN A 411 2.86 24.20 2.73
N ALA A 412 1.55 24.11 2.53
CA ALA A 412 0.59 23.93 3.62
C ALA A 412 0.84 22.61 4.38
N VAL A 413 1.11 21.53 3.63
CA VAL A 413 1.37 20.18 4.18
C VAL A 413 2.76 20.09 4.82
N GLY A 414 3.77 20.72 4.24
CA GLY A 414 5.14 20.72 4.78
C GLY A 414 5.25 21.31 6.18
N ASN A 415 4.39 22.24 6.53
CA ASN A 415 4.33 22.80 7.88
C ASN A 415 3.77 21.78 8.91
N ILE A 416 2.85 20.92 8.51
CA ILE A 416 2.27 19.89 9.38
C ILE A 416 3.29 18.77 9.66
N THR A 417 4.09 18.37 8.69
CA THR A 417 5.10 17.31 8.85
C THR A 417 6.30 17.73 9.69
N ARG A 418 6.60 19.03 9.80
CA ARG A 418 7.77 19.57 10.52
C ARG A 418 7.53 19.81 12.01
N THR A 419 6.28 19.99 12.45
CA THR A 419 5.96 20.52 13.78
C THR A 419 6.24 19.59 14.96
N ASN A 420 6.43 18.28 14.73
CA ASN A 420 6.57 17.27 15.78
C ASN A 420 7.66 16.22 15.48
N ALA A 421 8.72 16.61 14.79
CA ALA A 421 9.77 15.69 14.39
C ALA A 421 10.68 15.30 15.57
N ARG A 422 10.76 14.01 15.88
CA ARG A 422 11.82 13.43 16.71
C ARG A 422 12.88 12.81 15.81
N GLN A 423 14.15 12.90 16.22
CA GLN A 423 15.22 12.21 15.50
C GLN A 423 15.26 10.74 15.89
N TYR A 424 15.37 9.88 14.89
CA TYR A 424 15.58 8.46 15.06
C TYR A 424 16.98 8.19 15.62
N GLN A 425 17.06 7.38 16.68
CA GLN A 425 18.32 6.87 17.22
C GLN A 425 18.41 5.37 16.92
N ASP A 426 19.62 4.93 16.57
CA ASP A 426 19.85 3.52 16.29
C ASP A 426 19.59 2.65 17.52
N PHE A 427 19.09 1.46 17.25
CA PHE A 427 18.71 0.47 18.23
C PHE A 427 19.92 -0.16 18.92
N GLN A 428 19.89 -0.23 20.24
CA GLN A 428 20.82 -1.02 21.04
C GLN A 428 20.09 -2.20 21.69
N VAL A 429 20.31 -3.41 21.17
CA VAL A 429 19.76 -4.67 21.69
C VAL A 429 20.51 -5.05 22.97
N ALA A 430 20.34 -4.32 24.06
CA ALA A 430 20.95 -4.68 25.33
C ALA A 430 19.94 -5.09 26.41
N MET A 431 18.63 -4.98 26.13
CA MET A 431 17.60 -5.27 27.13
C MET A 431 16.85 -6.56 26.83
N PRO A 432 16.53 -7.38 27.85
CA PRO A 432 15.62 -8.49 27.67
C PRO A 432 14.25 -7.97 27.20
N PHE A 433 13.60 -8.75 26.34
CA PHE A 433 12.25 -8.42 25.86
C PHE A 433 11.26 -8.33 27.03
N SER A 434 10.39 -7.33 26.99
CA SER A 434 9.25 -7.19 27.91
C SER A 434 8.09 -6.45 27.25
N GLN A 435 6.91 -6.51 27.84
CA GLN A 435 5.72 -5.83 27.34
C GLN A 435 5.19 -4.84 28.37
N LEU A 436 4.76 -3.66 27.91
CA LEU A 436 4.18 -2.61 28.74
C LEU A 436 2.78 -2.25 28.25
N GLU A 437 1.94 -1.85 29.18
CA GLU A 437 0.72 -1.14 28.87
C GLU A 437 1.01 0.36 28.79
N VAL A 438 0.64 0.99 27.67
CA VAL A 438 0.79 2.43 27.47
C VAL A 438 -0.52 3.14 27.83
N THR A 439 -0.41 4.33 28.41
CA THR A 439 -1.59 5.16 28.74
C THR A 439 -2.27 5.66 27.48
N GLU A 440 -3.57 5.98 27.54
CA GLU A 440 -4.31 6.55 26.40
C GLU A 440 -3.64 7.82 25.85
N LYS A 441 -3.07 8.66 26.73
CA LYS A 441 -2.31 9.85 26.35
C LYS A 441 -1.05 9.51 25.53
N GLN A 442 -0.45 8.36 25.74
CA GLN A 442 0.71 7.88 24.98
C GLN A 442 0.30 7.19 23.67
N ARG A 443 -0.89 6.56 23.66
CA ARG A 443 -1.42 5.82 22.51
C ARG A 443 -1.84 6.72 21.35
N TYR A 444 -2.36 7.91 21.63
CA TYR A 444 -2.96 8.81 20.62
C TYR A 444 -2.29 10.17 20.50
N ARG A 445 -1.13 10.38 21.11
CA ARG A 445 -0.46 11.69 21.01
C ARG A 445 0.19 11.88 19.64
N PHE A 446 -0.33 12.85 18.89
CA PHE A 446 0.39 13.45 17.78
C PHE A 446 1.82 13.80 18.20
N GLY A 447 2.82 13.23 17.48
CA GLY A 447 4.22 13.51 17.70
C GLY A 447 4.94 12.71 18.80
N ASN A 448 4.28 11.76 19.46
CA ASN A 448 4.93 10.78 20.33
C ASN A 448 4.94 9.42 19.68
N SER A 449 6.09 9.01 19.16
CA SER A 449 6.34 7.67 18.61
C SER A 449 6.44 6.65 19.75
N SER A 450 5.31 6.31 20.37
CA SER A 450 5.31 5.41 21.53
C SER A 450 5.68 3.98 21.13
N MET A 451 5.23 3.51 19.97
CA MET A 451 5.49 2.14 19.51
C MET A 451 6.93 1.96 19.05
N LEU A 452 7.45 2.88 18.23
CA LEU A 452 8.84 2.82 17.77
C LEU A 452 9.83 3.04 18.92
N ASP A 453 9.60 4.02 19.81
CA ASP A 453 10.46 4.28 20.96
C ASP A 453 10.54 3.07 21.93
N LEU A 454 9.43 2.35 22.14
CA LEU A 454 9.43 1.13 22.95
C LEU A 454 10.15 -0.02 22.25
N LEU A 455 9.91 -0.18 20.97
CA LEU A 455 10.62 -1.16 20.13
C LEU A 455 12.14 -0.95 20.22
N LEU A 456 12.64 0.30 20.15
CA LEU A 456 14.06 0.64 20.32
C LEU A 456 14.65 0.16 21.66
N ARG A 457 13.81 -0.07 22.65
CA ARG A 457 14.17 -0.61 23.96
C ARG A 457 13.85 -2.10 24.12
N ASN A 458 13.65 -2.81 23.02
CA ASN A 458 13.19 -4.19 23.00
C ASN A 458 11.91 -4.44 23.83
N THR A 459 10.99 -3.47 23.78
CA THR A 459 9.75 -3.49 24.58
C THR A 459 8.54 -3.47 23.67
N GLY A 460 7.63 -4.41 23.87
CA GLY A 460 6.33 -4.47 23.19
C GLY A 460 5.26 -3.68 23.91
N THR A 461 4.14 -3.42 23.21
CA THR A 461 2.94 -2.78 23.78
C THR A 461 1.80 -3.78 23.88
N ALA A 462 1.21 -3.88 25.07
CA ALA A 462 0.02 -4.72 25.28
C ALA A 462 -1.22 -4.10 24.62
N ASN A 463 -1.31 -2.77 24.54
CA ASN A 463 -2.46 -2.02 24.06
C ASN A 463 -2.08 -0.96 23.01
N GLY A 464 -1.04 -1.20 22.21
CA GLY A 464 -0.64 -0.34 21.09
C GLY A 464 -1.74 -0.24 20.02
N TYR A 465 -1.57 0.71 19.09
CA TYR A 465 -2.45 0.81 17.94
C TYR A 465 -2.29 -0.42 17.05
N ASP A 466 -3.40 -1.09 16.74
CA ASP A 466 -3.47 -2.21 15.81
C ASP A 466 -4.62 -1.95 14.81
N PRO A 467 -4.37 -2.00 13.50
CA PRO A 467 -5.42 -1.85 12.49
C PRO A 467 -6.40 -3.03 12.46
N LEU A 468 -6.07 -4.13 13.13
CA LEU A 468 -6.92 -5.31 13.29
C LEU A 468 -7.48 -5.39 14.72
N PRO A 469 -8.69 -5.94 14.94
CA PRO A 469 -9.32 -6.03 16.25
C PRO A 469 -8.72 -7.15 17.12
N ILE A 470 -7.39 -7.16 17.27
CA ILE A 470 -6.67 -8.16 18.05
C ILE A 470 -6.67 -7.74 19.52
N THR A 471 -7.27 -8.55 20.38
CA THR A 471 -7.29 -8.32 21.82
C THR A 471 -6.03 -8.90 22.44
N SER A 472 -5.25 -8.06 23.11
CA SER A 472 -4.13 -8.50 23.94
C SER A 472 -4.60 -9.29 25.16
N ARG A 473 -3.91 -10.40 25.43
CA ARG A 473 -4.11 -11.23 26.63
C ARG A 473 -2.89 -11.25 27.55
N VAL A 474 -1.82 -10.60 27.13
CA VAL A 474 -0.57 -10.53 27.91
C VAL A 474 -0.75 -9.73 29.20
N ILE A 475 0.03 -10.07 30.19
CA ILE A 475 0.12 -9.34 31.45
C ILE A 475 1.29 -8.35 31.31
N PRO A 476 1.02 -7.04 31.24
CA PRO A 476 2.08 -6.07 31.05
C PRO A 476 2.99 -5.95 32.29
N LYS A 477 4.27 -5.62 32.07
CA LYS A 477 5.30 -5.52 33.12
C LYS A 477 4.95 -4.50 34.21
N ASN A 478 4.17 -3.48 33.88
CA ASN A 478 3.68 -2.46 34.82
C ASN A 478 2.37 -2.86 35.52
N SER A 479 1.91 -4.10 35.37
CA SER A 479 0.77 -4.66 36.12
C SER A 479 1.22 -5.33 37.41
N ALA A 480 0.42 -5.23 38.46
CA ALA A 480 0.65 -5.92 39.73
C ALA A 480 0.64 -7.46 39.61
N ASN A 481 -0.03 -7.98 38.57
CA ASN A 481 -0.14 -9.43 38.30
C ASN A 481 0.96 -9.97 37.41
N TYR A 482 1.98 -9.16 37.07
CA TYR A 482 3.06 -9.59 36.18
C TYR A 482 3.92 -10.68 36.83
N LYS A 483 4.07 -11.79 36.10
CA LYS A 483 4.86 -12.96 36.52
C LYS A 483 6.14 -13.17 35.74
N GLY A 484 6.49 -12.23 34.84
CA GLY A 484 7.57 -12.38 33.87
C GLY A 484 7.07 -12.71 32.46
N GLU A 485 7.97 -12.65 31.48
CA GLU A 485 7.65 -13.00 30.09
C GLU A 485 7.58 -14.52 29.86
N CYS A 486 8.10 -15.29 30.83
CA CYS A 486 8.06 -16.75 30.85
C CYS A 486 7.92 -17.20 32.32
N TYR A 487 6.93 -18.04 32.62
CA TYR A 487 6.69 -18.51 33.99
C TYR A 487 5.98 -19.87 34.02
N LEU A 488 6.12 -20.59 35.13
CA LEU A 488 5.34 -21.78 35.44
C LEU A 488 4.02 -21.39 36.11
N GLN A 489 2.94 -22.06 35.77
CA GLN A 489 1.61 -21.75 36.31
C GLN A 489 1.55 -21.90 37.82
N SER A 490 2.22 -22.92 38.36
CA SER A 490 2.31 -23.15 39.83
C SER A 490 3.14 -22.11 40.57
N GLY A 491 4.09 -21.47 39.89
CA GLY A 491 5.05 -20.53 40.50
C GLY A 491 6.19 -21.20 41.29
N TYR A 492 6.34 -22.52 41.29
CA TYR A 492 7.36 -23.25 42.06
C TYR A 492 8.80 -23.04 41.59
N ALA A 493 9.00 -22.66 40.33
CA ALA A 493 10.33 -22.38 39.81
C ALA A 493 10.25 -21.28 38.73
N ASN A 494 11.35 -20.57 38.53
CA ASN A 494 11.46 -19.55 37.49
C ASN A 494 12.19 -20.12 36.29
N PRO A 495 11.53 -20.28 35.13
CA PRO A 495 12.18 -20.68 33.90
C PRO A 495 13.18 -19.60 33.45
N GLU A 496 14.30 -20.02 32.85
CA GLU A 496 15.32 -19.12 32.33
C GLU A 496 15.21 -18.99 30.81
N ILE A 497 15.05 -17.77 30.31
CA ILE A 497 15.07 -17.50 28.85
C ILE A 497 16.54 -17.49 28.40
N MET A 498 17.00 -18.55 27.74
CA MET A 498 18.36 -18.69 27.24
C MET A 498 18.61 -17.91 25.94
N ALA A 499 17.59 -17.87 25.07
CA ALA A 499 17.64 -17.12 23.81
C ALA A 499 16.23 -16.69 23.40
N TRP A 500 16.17 -15.55 22.77
CA TRP A 500 14.93 -14.95 22.30
C TRP A 500 15.11 -14.28 20.93
N SER A 501 14.11 -14.43 20.09
CA SER A 501 13.92 -13.66 18.87
C SER A 501 12.42 -13.47 18.62
N PRO A 502 11.99 -12.62 17.68
CA PRO A 502 10.58 -12.47 17.37
C PRO A 502 9.86 -13.78 17.08
N ASN A 503 10.49 -14.71 16.36
CA ASN A 503 9.90 -16.00 16.00
C ASN A 503 10.26 -17.15 16.94
N LYS A 504 11.07 -16.93 18.00
CA LYS A 504 11.63 -18.06 18.77
C LYS A 504 11.91 -17.72 20.23
N TRP A 505 11.56 -18.65 21.11
CA TRP A 505 11.89 -18.62 22.54
C TRP A 505 12.60 -19.92 22.94
N VAL A 506 13.75 -19.82 23.57
CA VAL A 506 14.49 -20.97 24.11
C VAL A 506 14.48 -20.86 25.62
N VAL A 507 13.79 -21.77 26.29
CA VAL A 507 13.58 -21.72 27.73
C VAL A 507 14.24 -22.94 28.37
N LYS A 508 15.07 -22.70 29.38
CA LYS A 508 15.62 -23.72 30.27
C LYS A 508 14.70 -23.92 31.46
N LEU A 509 14.52 -25.17 31.86
CA LEU A 509 13.54 -25.58 32.86
C LEU A 509 14.22 -26.41 33.95
N GLN A 510 13.69 -26.26 35.16
CA GLN A 510 13.89 -27.19 36.26
C GLN A 510 12.53 -27.34 36.94
N VAL A 511 11.78 -28.36 36.58
CA VAL A 511 10.41 -28.56 37.01
C VAL A 511 10.36 -29.70 38.01
N PRO A 512 9.94 -29.48 39.25
CA PRO A 512 9.93 -30.56 40.29
C PRO A 512 8.77 -31.55 40.10
N GLN A 513 7.71 -31.14 39.42
CA GLN A 513 6.52 -31.92 39.11
C GLN A 513 5.90 -31.45 37.79
N GLU A 514 4.93 -32.16 37.25
CA GLU A 514 4.19 -31.73 36.07
C GLU A 514 3.59 -30.32 36.26
N ASP A 515 3.76 -29.44 35.28
CA ASP A 515 3.30 -28.06 35.33
C ASP A 515 2.98 -27.53 33.92
N MET A 516 2.48 -26.31 33.85
CA MET A 516 2.22 -25.57 32.62
C MET A 516 3.25 -24.44 32.48
N LEU A 517 4.12 -24.53 31.47
CA LEU A 517 4.98 -23.44 31.08
C LEU A 517 4.20 -22.44 30.24
N ILE A 518 4.17 -21.17 30.64
CA ILE A 518 3.46 -20.10 29.97
C ILE A 518 4.45 -19.07 29.43
N ILE A 519 4.29 -18.71 28.16
CA ILE A 519 4.94 -17.57 27.53
C ILE A 519 3.92 -16.43 27.45
N ASN A 520 4.30 -15.25 27.93
CA ASN A 520 3.48 -14.04 27.97
C ASN A 520 3.36 -13.40 26.56
N GLN A 521 2.78 -14.17 25.65
CA GLN A 521 2.47 -13.81 24.27
C GLN A 521 1.07 -14.32 23.92
N ASN A 522 0.33 -13.62 23.08
CA ASN A 522 -0.95 -14.08 22.59
C ASN A 522 -0.83 -15.46 21.94
N TYR A 523 -1.81 -16.32 22.23
CA TYR A 523 -1.90 -17.62 21.58
C TYR A 523 -2.16 -17.49 20.08
N ASP A 524 -1.35 -18.22 19.32
CA ASP A 524 -1.57 -18.44 17.89
C ASP A 524 -1.26 -19.92 17.53
N PRO A 525 -2.09 -20.59 16.71
CA PRO A 525 -1.89 -21.99 16.34
C PRO A 525 -0.64 -22.24 15.49
N GLY A 526 -0.03 -21.16 14.96
CA GLY A 526 1.24 -21.22 14.23
C GLY A 526 2.46 -21.51 15.12
N TRP A 527 2.36 -21.36 16.44
CA TRP A 527 3.42 -21.69 17.37
C TRP A 527 3.58 -23.20 17.53
N LYS A 528 4.81 -23.67 17.56
CA LYS A 528 5.23 -25.06 17.73
C LYS A 528 6.32 -25.17 18.77
N THR A 529 6.62 -26.38 19.24
CA THR A 529 7.70 -26.64 20.20
C THR A 529 8.68 -27.71 19.73
N SER A 530 9.89 -27.64 20.29
CA SER A 530 10.90 -28.70 20.22
C SER A 530 11.42 -28.96 21.64
N PRO A 531 11.32 -30.21 22.17
CA PRO A 531 10.68 -31.38 21.57
C PRO A 531 9.21 -31.13 21.23
N SER A 532 8.67 -31.89 20.28
CA SER A 532 7.30 -31.71 19.78
C SER A 532 6.26 -31.96 20.86
N ARG A 533 5.63 -30.90 21.32
CA ARG A 533 4.50 -30.91 22.26
C ARG A 533 3.39 -30.03 21.74
N LYS A 534 2.17 -30.30 22.13
CA LYS A 534 1.01 -29.50 21.76
C LYS A 534 1.07 -28.14 22.46
N VAL A 535 1.11 -27.05 21.70
CA VAL A 535 0.92 -25.71 22.25
C VAL A 535 -0.56 -25.51 22.56
N LEU A 536 -0.85 -25.06 23.77
CA LEU A 536 -2.18 -24.88 24.33
C LEU A 536 -2.51 -23.40 24.47
N ASN A 537 -3.80 -23.10 24.35
CA ASN A 537 -4.33 -21.78 24.67
C ASN A 537 -4.66 -21.73 26.18
N VAL A 538 -3.82 -21.05 26.94
CA VAL A 538 -4.01 -20.86 28.38
C VAL A 538 -4.48 -19.43 28.64
N ASN A 539 -5.80 -19.23 28.72
CA ASN A 539 -6.43 -17.91 28.91
C ASN A 539 -6.00 -16.87 27.86
N GLY A 540 -5.74 -17.32 26.61
CA GLY A 540 -5.29 -16.47 25.52
C GLY A 540 -3.78 -16.35 25.37
N LEU A 541 -2.99 -16.95 26.28
CA LEU A 541 -1.53 -17.01 26.23
C LEU A 541 -1.02 -18.35 25.68
N LEU A 542 0.25 -18.37 25.27
CA LEU A 542 0.94 -19.59 24.84
C LEU A 542 1.28 -20.45 26.06
N GLY A 543 0.86 -21.71 26.05
CA GLY A 543 1.19 -22.67 27.10
C GLY A 543 1.66 -24.01 26.55
N VAL A 544 2.49 -24.72 27.31
CA VAL A 544 2.87 -26.12 27.04
C VAL A 544 2.99 -26.88 28.35
N ALA A 545 2.43 -28.11 28.40
CA ALA A 545 2.63 -28.98 29.53
C ALA A 545 4.09 -29.46 29.58
N VAL A 546 4.70 -29.37 30.77
CA VAL A 546 6.10 -29.75 31.04
C VAL A 546 6.17 -30.72 32.20
N THR A 547 7.17 -31.60 32.16
CA THR A 547 7.43 -32.65 33.15
C THR A 547 8.81 -32.47 33.77
N PRO A 548 9.13 -33.16 34.90
CA PRO A 548 10.47 -33.11 35.51
C PRO A 548 11.60 -33.54 34.58
N GLU A 549 11.31 -34.27 33.53
CA GLU A 549 12.28 -34.73 32.54
C GLU A 549 12.65 -33.62 31.56
N ASP A 550 11.86 -32.54 31.48
CA ASP A 550 12.10 -31.44 30.55
C ASP A 550 13.16 -30.49 31.11
N SER A 551 14.32 -30.44 30.50
CA SER A 551 15.38 -29.49 30.82
C SER A 551 15.37 -28.26 29.94
N LYS A 552 14.74 -28.35 28.76
CA LYS A 552 14.70 -27.29 27.76
C LYS A 552 13.52 -27.43 26.82
N ILE A 553 12.79 -26.33 26.61
CA ILE A 553 11.73 -26.22 25.58
C ILE A 553 12.06 -25.06 24.65
N THR A 554 11.91 -25.30 23.36
CA THR A 554 12.02 -24.25 22.34
C THR A 554 10.67 -24.03 21.70
N PHE A 555 10.11 -22.84 21.80
CA PHE A 555 8.97 -22.40 21.00
C PHE A 555 9.48 -21.77 19.71
N TYR A 556 8.79 -22.01 18.59
CA TYR A 556 9.07 -21.37 17.32
C TYR A 556 7.78 -21.17 16.52
N TYR A 557 7.70 -20.03 15.80
CA TYR A 557 6.53 -19.68 15.03
C TYR A 557 6.69 -20.12 13.57
N LEU A 558 5.88 -21.06 13.13
CA LEU A 558 5.89 -21.60 11.75
C LEU A 558 4.47 -22.07 11.36
N PRO A 559 3.60 -21.14 10.90
CA PRO A 559 2.22 -21.42 10.55
C PRO A 559 2.09 -22.36 9.34
N PHE A 560 1.07 -23.23 9.37
CA PHE A 560 0.80 -24.14 8.25
C PHE A 560 0.49 -23.40 6.95
N ASN A 561 -0.32 -22.33 7.00
CA ASN A 561 -0.70 -21.55 5.83
C ASN A 561 0.48 -20.80 5.19
N PHE A 562 1.49 -20.43 5.98
CA PHE A 562 2.75 -19.93 5.44
C PHE A 562 3.49 -20.99 4.62
N ILE A 563 3.63 -22.23 5.16
CA ILE A 563 4.28 -23.34 4.47
C ILE A 563 3.52 -23.69 3.19
N LEU A 564 2.20 -23.79 3.26
CA LEU A 564 1.34 -24.06 2.09
C LEU A 564 1.52 -22.99 1.02
N GLY A 565 1.54 -21.73 1.42
CA GLY A 565 1.80 -20.60 0.52
C GLY A 565 3.18 -20.69 -0.15
N CYS A 566 4.22 -21.08 0.59
CA CYS A 566 5.55 -21.31 0.03
C CYS A 566 5.54 -22.44 -1.03
N TRP A 567 4.84 -23.53 -0.79
CA TRP A 567 4.70 -24.61 -1.77
C TRP A 567 3.94 -24.17 -3.02
N VAL A 568 2.83 -23.46 -2.87
CA VAL A 568 2.08 -22.91 -4.01
C VAL A 568 2.95 -21.96 -4.85
N SER A 569 3.70 -21.08 -4.18
CA SER A 569 4.63 -20.17 -4.87
C SER A 569 5.74 -20.94 -5.57
N PHE A 570 6.37 -21.88 -4.93
CA PHE A 570 7.47 -22.67 -5.50
C PHE A 570 7.03 -23.42 -6.76
N LEU A 571 5.97 -24.22 -6.66
CA LEU A 571 5.45 -25.01 -7.79
C LEU A 571 4.93 -24.11 -8.91
N GLY A 572 4.24 -23.03 -8.57
CA GLY A 572 3.73 -22.08 -9.54
C GLY A 572 4.84 -21.32 -10.28
N ILE A 573 5.91 -20.91 -9.59
CA ILE A 573 7.09 -20.29 -10.23
C ILE A 573 7.74 -21.27 -11.21
N LEU A 574 7.90 -22.53 -10.86
CA LEU A 574 8.42 -23.55 -11.80
C LEU A 574 7.54 -23.66 -13.05
N THR A 575 6.21 -23.61 -12.87
CA THR A 575 5.26 -23.63 -14.01
C THR A 575 5.39 -22.39 -14.89
N ILE A 576 5.50 -21.20 -14.29
CA ILE A 576 5.72 -19.94 -15.02
C ILE A 576 7.06 -19.97 -15.78
N LEU A 577 8.14 -20.40 -15.14
CA LEU A 577 9.45 -20.53 -15.79
C LEU A 577 9.40 -21.51 -16.98
N TRP A 578 8.70 -22.63 -16.84
CA TRP A 578 8.49 -23.57 -17.92
C TRP A 578 7.73 -22.94 -19.11
N ASP A 579 6.67 -22.18 -18.82
CA ASP A 579 5.90 -21.46 -19.85
C ASP A 579 6.78 -20.41 -20.57
N VAL A 580 7.59 -19.64 -19.82
CA VAL A 580 8.55 -18.67 -20.38
C VAL A 580 9.58 -19.34 -21.30
N ILE A 581 10.11 -20.50 -20.91
CA ILE A 581 11.11 -21.24 -21.72
C ILE A 581 10.48 -21.80 -23.00
N ARG A 582 9.25 -22.34 -22.91
CA ARG A 582 8.51 -22.86 -24.07
C ARG A 582 8.06 -21.76 -25.02
N GLY A 583 7.62 -20.62 -24.49
CA GLY A 583 7.17 -19.49 -25.31
C GLY A 583 8.28 -18.77 -26.08
N ARG A 584 9.57 -19.13 -25.84
CA ARG A 584 10.73 -18.68 -26.62
C ARG A 584 11.04 -19.58 -27.83
N LYS A 585 10.41 -20.75 -27.93
CA LYS A 585 10.48 -21.66 -29.10
C LYS A 585 9.28 -21.43 -30.01
#